data_73bc1e5b2b154223cb8cafc8f1f14330
#
_entry.id   73bc1e5b2b154223cb8cafc8f1f14330
#
_cell.length_a   1.000
_cell.length_b   1.000
_cell.length_c   1.000
_cell.angle_alpha   90.00
_cell.angle_beta   90.00
_cell.angle_gamma   90.00
#
_symmetry.space_group_name_H-M   'P 1'
#
loop_
_entity.id
_entity.type
_entity.pdbx_description
1 polymer ?
#
loop_
_entity_poly.entity_id
_entity_poly.type
_entity_poly.pdbx_seq_one_letter_code
_entity_poly.pdbx_strand_id
1 'polypeptide(L)'
;MTQQEDSPQPVEAPPAPLEGLPKDALRRLAELQGKDALFTSDLSVNEFLLVKEAGFHPRGLVVGSSIYHIGFSSKGWSTSREVQTLTQAMYAARELAMSRMEEEAAVLGADGVVGVRLDVGFYEWGRGTAEFLALGTAVSAEDGGNWKTPAGKPFTSDLSGQDFWTLLQAGHAPLGLVMGTCVYHVAHQGMFQAMGNIGQNKEMPNFTQALYEARELAMERMQDEAKKVGAEGIVGV
;
A
#
# COMPACT_ATOMS: atom_id res chain seq x y z
N MET A 1 41.30 -19.03 38.24
CA MET A 1 40.29 -19.02 37.17
C MET A 1 39.19 -18.07 37.61
N THR A 2 39.29 -16.81 37.23
CA THR A 2 38.36 -15.74 37.59
C THR A 2 37.24 -15.73 36.53
N GLN A 3 36.02 -16.05 36.95
CA GLN A 3 34.84 -15.88 36.08
C GLN A 3 34.57 -14.40 35.95
N GLN A 4 34.62 -13.91 34.70
CA GLN A 4 34.25 -12.58 34.34
C GLN A 4 32.71 -12.59 34.22
N GLU A 5 32.02 -11.91 35.15
CA GLU A 5 30.59 -11.65 35.06
C GLU A 5 30.31 -10.75 33.86
N ASP A 6 29.61 -11.31 32.87
CA ASP A 6 29.10 -10.61 31.72
C ASP A 6 27.95 -9.69 32.17
N SER A 7 28.23 -8.42 32.33
CA SER A 7 27.22 -7.43 32.71
C SER A 7 26.24 -7.25 31.52
N PRO A 8 24.92 -7.33 31.77
CA PRO A 8 23.94 -7.14 30.70
C PRO A 8 24.10 -5.73 30.10
N GLN A 9 24.28 -5.66 28.80
CA GLN A 9 24.33 -4.38 28.07
C GLN A 9 22.99 -3.64 28.25
N PRO A 10 22.99 -2.32 28.43
CA PRO A 10 21.77 -1.54 28.55
C PRO A 10 20.94 -1.72 27.27
N VAL A 11 19.69 -2.14 27.43
CA VAL A 11 18.72 -2.22 26.33
C VAL A 11 18.53 -0.78 25.85
N GLU A 12 19.03 -0.50 24.66
CA GLU A 12 18.85 0.78 23.99
C GLU A 12 17.36 1.07 23.82
N ALA A 13 16.92 2.26 24.22
CA ALA A 13 15.52 2.66 24.09
C ALA A 13 15.12 2.57 22.60
N PRO A 14 13.89 2.09 22.29
CA PRO A 14 13.46 2.00 20.91
C PRO A 14 13.58 3.37 20.23
N PRO A 15 14.08 3.43 18.98
CA PRO A 15 14.22 4.67 18.26
C PRO A 15 12.84 5.36 18.13
N ALA A 16 12.84 6.69 18.20
CA ALA A 16 11.63 7.49 18.01
C ALA A 16 11.03 7.19 16.63
N PRO A 17 9.70 7.27 16.48
CA PRO A 17 9.05 7.13 15.17
C PRO A 17 9.69 8.06 14.15
N LEU A 18 9.92 7.56 12.93
CA LEU A 18 10.44 8.37 11.83
C LEU A 18 9.39 9.42 11.44
N GLU A 19 9.70 10.69 11.68
CA GLU A 19 8.93 11.82 11.16
C GLU A 19 9.47 12.19 9.78
N GLY A 20 8.60 12.17 8.74
CA GLY A 20 8.96 12.49 7.36
C GLY A 20 9.86 11.44 6.66
N LEU A 21 10.55 11.88 5.62
CA LEU A 21 11.41 11.01 4.82
C LEU A 21 12.77 10.75 5.50
N PRO A 22 13.30 9.51 5.42
CA PRO A 22 14.63 9.19 5.88
C PRO A 22 15.71 10.01 5.15
N LYS A 23 16.83 10.32 5.83
CA LYS A 23 17.93 11.11 5.25
C LYS A 23 18.50 10.50 3.98
N ASP A 24 18.58 9.17 3.90
CA ASP A 24 19.08 8.47 2.72
C ASP A 24 18.12 8.59 1.53
N ALA A 25 16.80 8.60 1.77
CA ALA A 25 15.80 8.88 0.74
C ALA A 25 15.96 10.30 0.20
N LEU A 26 16.09 11.30 1.08
CA LEU A 26 16.32 12.70 0.68
C LEU A 26 17.60 12.86 -0.14
N ARG A 27 18.70 12.17 0.23
CA ARG A 27 19.95 12.17 -0.54
C ARG A 27 19.72 11.59 -1.95
N ARG A 28 19.09 10.44 -2.06
CA ARG A 28 18.75 9.81 -3.36
C ARG A 28 17.89 10.72 -4.23
N LEU A 29 16.89 11.37 -3.65
CA LEU A 29 16.03 12.30 -4.38
C LEU A 29 16.79 13.55 -4.86
N ALA A 30 17.73 14.07 -4.06
CA ALA A 30 18.59 15.17 -4.45
C ALA A 30 19.53 14.77 -5.61
N GLU A 31 20.06 13.54 -5.59
CA GLU A 31 20.85 12.98 -6.69
C GLU A 31 20.03 12.87 -7.99
N LEU A 32 18.76 12.45 -7.91
CA LEU A 32 17.86 12.37 -9.06
C LEU A 32 17.54 13.73 -9.70
N GLN A 33 17.69 14.82 -8.97
CA GLN A 33 17.52 16.19 -9.49
C GLN A 33 18.80 16.78 -10.09
N GLY A 34 19.92 16.08 -9.99
CA GLY A 34 21.21 16.50 -10.54
C GLY A 34 21.25 16.45 -12.07
N LYS A 35 22.17 17.24 -12.67
CA LYS A 35 22.31 17.28 -14.16
C LYS A 35 22.76 15.96 -14.76
N ASP A 36 23.53 15.16 -14.03
CA ASP A 36 24.07 13.86 -14.44
C ASP A 36 23.35 12.70 -13.77
N ALA A 37 22.11 12.93 -13.31
CA ALA A 37 21.32 11.92 -12.61
C ALA A 37 20.99 10.75 -13.49
N LEU A 38 21.21 9.54 -12.98
CA LEU A 38 20.72 8.32 -13.63
C LEU A 38 19.21 8.21 -13.39
N PHE A 39 18.44 8.36 -14.46
CA PHE A 39 16.99 8.16 -14.40
C PHE A 39 16.63 6.71 -14.06
N THR A 40 15.74 6.52 -13.11
CA THR A 40 15.20 5.22 -12.72
C THR A 40 13.67 5.26 -12.75
N SER A 41 13.05 4.20 -13.23
CA SER A 41 11.59 4.09 -13.34
C SER A 41 11.20 2.62 -13.21
N ASP A 42 10.01 2.39 -12.73
CA ASP A 42 9.38 1.07 -12.69
C ASP A 42 8.57 0.77 -13.97
N LEU A 43 8.39 1.76 -14.82
CA LEU A 43 7.68 1.61 -16.09
C LEU A 43 8.50 0.77 -17.09
N SER A 44 7.83 -0.10 -17.82
CA SER A 44 8.42 -0.71 -19.02
C SER A 44 8.69 0.36 -20.09
N VAL A 45 9.48 0.00 -21.11
CA VAL A 45 9.79 0.94 -22.22
C VAL A 45 8.53 1.44 -22.93
N ASN A 46 7.54 0.56 -23.13
CA ASN A 46 6.29 0.93 -23.76
C ASN A 46 5.45 1.86 -22.88
N GLU A 47 5.36 1.56 -21.59
CA GLU A 47 4.65 2.41 -20.63
C GLU A 47 5.28 3.79 -20.50
N PHE A 48 6.63 3.85 -20.48
CA PHE A 48 7.36 5.10 -20.48
C PHE A 48 6.99 5.98 -21.69
N LEU A 49 6.92 5.38 -22.90
CA LEU A 49 6.51 6.09 -24.10
C LEU A 49 5.07 6.60 -23.98
N LEU A 50 4.13 5.74 -23.56
CA LEU A 50 2.72 6.10 -23.47
C LEU A 50 2.44 7.17 -22.40
N VAL A 51 3.15 7.15 -21.28
CA VAL A 51 3.09 8.21 -20.27
C VAL A 51 3.56 9.54 -20.86
N LYS A 52 4.61 9.53 -21.69
CA LYS A 52 5.04 10.75 -22.42
C LYS A 52 4.02 11.20 -23.46
N GLU A 53 3.46 10.30 -24.24
CA GLU A 53 2.38 10.62 -25.20
C GLU A 53 1.11 11.12 -24.51
N ALA A 54 0.90 10.74 -23.24
CA ALA A 54 -0.15 11.29 -22.41
C ALA A 54 0.11 12.73 -21.93
N GLY A 55 1.25 13.32 -22.27
CA GLY A 55 1.64 14.68 -21.86
C GLY A 55 2.24 14.73 -20.46
N PHE A 56 2.82 13.64 -19.98
CA PHE A 56 3.49 13.59 -18.69
C PHE A 56 4.98 13.26 -18.82
N HIS A 57 5.80 13.94 -18.06
CA HIS A 57 7.23 13.67 -17.98
C HIS A 57 7.57 12.83 -16.75
N PRO A 58 8.08 11.58 -16.91
CA PRO A 58 8.55 10.78 -15.79
C PRO A 58 9.74 11.43 -15.07
N ARG A 59 9.66 11.56 -13.74
CA ARG A 59 10.67 12.24 -12.90
C ARG A 59 11.62 11.26 -12.23
N GLY A 60 11.15 10.06 -11.91
CA GLY A 60 11.95 9.03 -11.28
C GLY A 60 11.12 8.06 -10.44
N LEU A 61 11.78 6.97 -10.01
CA LEU A 61 11.21 6.00 -9.09
C LEU A 61 11.04 6.61 -7.71
N VAL A 62 9.85 6.47 -7.14
CA VAL A 62 9.52 6.87 -5.76
C VAL A 62 9.08 5.66 -4.95
N VAL A 63 9.46 5.64 -3.68
CA VAL A 63 9.28 4.50 -2.78
C VAL A 63 8.86 4.98 -1.41
N GLY A 64 7.85 4.35 -0.84
CA GLY A 64 7.49 4.52 0.56
C GLY A 64 7.39 3.18 1.24
N SER A 65 7.94 3.04 2.42
CA SER A 65 7.84 1.80 3.20
C SER A 65 7.42 2.08 4.63
N SER A 66 6.71 1.12 5.22
CA SER A 66 6.44 1.11 6.65
C SER A 66 6.55 -0.32 7.19
N ILE A 67 7.18 -0.46 8.35
CA ILE A 67 7.22 -1.73 9.08
C ILE A 67 6.35 -1.56 10.32
N TYR A 68 5.36 -2.42 10.46
CA TYR A 68 4.37 -2.34 11.52
C TYR A 68 4.35 -3.60 12.35
N HIS A 69 4.39 -3.46 13.67
CA HIS A 69 4.20 -4.58 14.57
C HIS A 69 2.70 -4.82 14.77
N ILE A 70 2.25 -5.99 14.38
CA ILE A 70 0.84 -6.39 14.48
C ILE A 70 0.64 -7.14 15.77
N GLY A 71 0.12 -6.46 16.80
CA GLY A 71 -0.21 -7.06 18.09
C GLY A 71 -1.35 -8.06 17.96
N PHE A 72 -1.12 -9.31 18.31
CA PHE A 72 -2.13 -10.36 18.24
C PHE A 72 -2.95 -10.39 19.54
N SER A 73 -4.27 -10.17 19.45
CA SER A 73 -5.19 -10.36 20.57
C SER A 73 -5.96 -11.68 20.41
N SER A 74 -5.79 -12.60 21.33
CA SER A 74 -6.41 -13.94 21.30
C SER A 74 -7.85 -13.99 21.83
N LYS A 75 -8.48 -12.86 22.15
CA LYS A 75 -9.83 -12.82 22.71
C LYS A 75 -10.90 -13.01 21.63
N GLY A 76 -11.71 -14.06 21.77
CA GLY A 76 -12.97 -14.24 21.01
C GLY A 76 -12.89 -15.12 19.76
N TRP A 77 -12.11 -16.17 19.76
CA TRP A 77 -11.93 -17.11 18.65
C TRP A 77 -13.10 -18.07 18.41
N SER A 78 -14.15 -18.00 19.21
CA SER A 78 -15.32 -18.87 19.08
C SER A 78 -16.37 -18.43 18.06
N THR A 79 -16.30 -17.17 17.61
CA THR A 79 -17.23 -16.61 16.62
C THR A 79 -16.50 -16.03 15.43
N SER A 80 -17.08 -16.23 14.22
CA SER A 80 -16.58 -15.61 13.00
C SER A 80 -16.87 -14.11 13.05
N ARG A 81 -15.84 -13.28 12.85
CA ARG A 81 -15.97 -11.83 12.87
C ARG A 81 -14.75 -11.11 12.33
N GLU A 82 -14.90 -9.86 11.98
CA GLU A 82 -13.77 -8.99 11.68
C GLU A 82 -12.86 -8.77 12.90
N VAL A 83 -11.54 -8.78 12.65
CA VAL A 83 -10.51 -8.41 13.63
C VAL A 83 -10.16 -6.94 13.45
N GLN A 84 -11.00 -6.05 13.96
CA GLN A 84 -10.91 -4.61 13.73
C GLN A 84 -9.54 -4.01 14.07
N THR A 85 -8.93 -4.39 15.19
CA THR A 85 -7.58 -3.93 15.56
C THR A 85 -6.53 -4.26 14.51
N LEU A 86 -6.64 -5.43 13.90
CA LEU A 86 -5.71 -5.85 12.85
C LEU A 86 -6.00 -5.13 11.53
N THR A 87 -7.27 -5.00 11.17
CA THR A 87 -7.67 -4.20 10.01
C THR A 87 -7.17 -2.76 10.12
N GLN A 88 -7.35 -2.11 11.29
CA GLN A 88 -6.88 -0.74 11.53
C GLN A 88 -5.35 -0.63 11.45
N ALA A 89 -4.62 -1.60 12.00
CA ALA A 89 -3.15 -1.62 11.90
C ALA A 89 -2.68 -1.74 10.45
N MET A 90 -3.34 -2.58 9.64
CA MET A 90 -3.05 -2.72 8.21
C MET A 90 -3.34 -1.40 7.45
N TYR A 91 -4.44 -0.71 7.77
CA TYR A 91 -4.74 0.60 7.20
C TYR A 91 -3.67 1.64 7.54
N ALA A 92 -3.31 1.77 8.81
CA ALA A 92 -2.32 2.75 9.26
C ALA A 92 -0.94 2.50 8.61
N ALA A 93 -0.53 1.24 8.49
CA ALA A 93 0.73 0.87 7.86
C ALA A 93 0.74 1.19 6.36
N ARG A 94 -0.36 0.89 5.65
CA ARG A 94 -0.54 1.25 4.24
C ARG A 94 -0.48 2.76 4.03
N GLU A 95 -1.28 3.51 4.79
CA GLU A 95 -1.33 4.97 4.69
C GLU A 95 0.05 5.60 4.90
N LEU A 96 0.83 5.07 5.85
CA LEU A 96 2.18 5.55 6.10
C LEU A 96 3.13 5.27 4.94
N ALA A 97 3.06 4.07 4.32
CA ALA A 97 3.85 3.74 3.15
C ALA A 97 3.46 4.64 1.95
N MET A 98 2.15 4.78 1.68
CA MET A 98 1.66 5.65 0.61
C MET A 98 2.04 7.11 0.81
N SER A 99 1.86 7.64 2.03
CA SER A 99 2.24 9.02 2.36
C SER A 99 3.73 9.29 2.10
N ARG A 100 4.62 8.38 2.46
CA ARG A 100 6.06 8.52 2.21
C ARG A 100 6.38 8.52 0.72
N MET A 101 5.73 7.66 -0.07
CA MET A 101 5.87 7.67 -1.52
C MET A 101 5.37 8.99 -2.14
N GLU A 102 4.22 9.51 -1.69
CA GLU A 102 3.69 10.81 -2.11
C GLU A 102 4.63 11.96 -1.72
N GLU A 103 5.24 11.92 -0.54
CA GLU A 103 6.23 12.91 -0.10
C GLU A 103 7.48 12.88 -0.99
N GLU A 104 7.99 11.70 -1.36
CA GLU A 104 9.08 11.59 -2.33
C GLU A 104 8.72 12.20 -3.70
N ALA A 105 7.51 11.90 -4.19
CA ALA A 105 7.00 12.49 -5.44
C ALA A 105 6.90 14.01 -5.35
N ALA A 106 6.42 14.54 -4.23
CA ALA A 106 6.35 15.98 -4.00
C ALA A 106 7.74 16.65 -3.97
N VAL A 107 8.76 16.00 -3.39
CA VAL A 107 10.16 16.48 -3.41
C VAL A 107 10.68 16.54 -4.85
N LEU A 108 10.32 15.60 -5.72
CA LEU A 108 10.67 15.61 -7.14
C LEU A 108 9.87 16.64 -7.97
N GLY A 109 8.92 17.37 -7.35
CA GLY A 109 8.05 18.32 -8.03
C GLY A 109 7.03 17.65 -8.93
N ALA A 110 6.63 16.43 -8.63
CA ALA A 110 5.67 15.67 -9.41
C ALA A 110 4.23 16.10 -9.13
N ASP A 111 3.39 15.91 -10.12
CA ASP A 111 1.94 16.11 -10.04
C ASP A 111 1.21 14.80 -9.70
N GLY A 112 1.85 13.65 -9.96
CA GLY A 112 1.30 12.35 -9.66
C GLY A 112 2.32 11.22 -9.63
N VAL A 113 1.84 10.03 -9.27
CA VAL A 113 2.59 8.76 -9.31
C VAL A 113 1.77 7.76 -10.12
N VAL A 114 2.35 7.16 -11.15
CA VAL A 114 1.72 6.14 -11.99
C VAL A 114 2.38 4.78 -11.80
N GLY A 115 1.63 3.72 -12.10
CA GLY A 115 2.10 2.35 -11.92
C GLY A 115 2.35 2.01 -10.45
N VAL A 116 1.55 2.57 -9.54
CA VAL A 116 1.71 2.31 -8.10
C VAL A 116 1.49 0.83 -7.80
N ARG A 117 2.46 0.24 -7.14
CA ARG A 117 2.35 -1.11 -6.57
C ARG A 117 2.47 -1.05 -5.06
N LEU A 118 1.64 -1.82 -4.39
CA LEU A 118 1.65 -1.95 -2.95
C LEU A 118 1.90 -3.43 -2.58
N ASP A 119 3.09 -3.72 -2.12
CA ASP A 119 3.49 -5.05 -1.66
C ASP A 119 3.37 -5.15 -0.15
N VAL A 120 2.87 -6.30 0.33
CA VAL A 120 2.77 -6.62 1.75
C VAL A 120 3.64 -7.84 2.05
N GLY A 121 4.72 -7.62 2.78
CA GLY A 121 5.63 -8.67 3.23
C GLY A 121 5.41 -9.03 4.69
N PHE A 122 5.45 -10.34 5.01
CA PHE A 122 5.46 -10.82 6.39
C PHE A 122 6.84 -11.41 6.70
N TYR A 123 7.47 -10.90 7.76
CA TYR A 123 8.80 -11.37 8.15
C TYR A 123 8.74 -12.49 9.17
N GLU A 124 9.43 -13.60 8.90
CA GLU A 124 9.53 -14.74 9.84
C GLU A 124 10.34 -14.41 11.10
N TRP A 125 11.32 -13.49 11.01
CA TRP A 125 12.18 -13.08 12.12
C TRP A 125 11.48 -12.16 13.13
N GLY A 126 10.40 -11.49 12.74
CA GLY A 126 9.58 -10.67 13.63
C GLY A 126 8.18 -11.23 13.72
N ARG A 127 7.89 -12.07 14.73
CA ARG A 127 6.51 -12.57 14.91
C ARG A 127 5.53 -11.41 14.99
N GLY A 128 4.59 -11.37 14.05
CA GLY A 128 3.61 -10.28 13.94
C GLY A 128 4.15 -8.99 13.34
N THR A 129 5.20 -9.03 12.52
CA THR A 129 5.71 -7.87 11.79
C THR A 129 5.32 -7.96 10.32
N ALA A 130 4.67 -6.92 9.79
CA ALA A 130 4.37 -6.76 8.38
C ALA A 130 5.08 -5.51 7.83
N GLU A 131 5.64 -5.63 6.63
CA GLU A 131 6.13 -4.52 5.84
C GLU A 131 5.11 -4.17 4.77
N PHE A 132 4.89 -2.87 4.58
CA PHE A 132 4.17 -2.32 3.44
C PHE A 132 5.16 -1.52 2.60
N LEU A 133 5.27 -1.89 1.34
CA LEU A 133 6.13 -1.24 0.37
C LEU A 133 5.26 -0.68 -0.76
N ALA A 134 5.20 0.64 -0.85
CA ALA A 134 4.58 1.35 -1.97
C ALA A 134 5.68 1.83 -2.91
N LEU A 135 5.56 1.59 -4.20
CA LEU A 135 6.49 2.06 -5.20
C LEU A 135 5.74 2.47 -6.48
N GLY A 136 6.32 3.38 -7.25
CA GLY A 136 5.75 3.83 -8.50
C GLY A 136 6.66 4.85 -9.18
N THR A 137 6.26 5.36 -10.33
CA THR A 137 7.00 6.37 -11.05
C THR A 137 6.34 7.74 -10.90
N ALA A 138 7.07 8.68 -10.33
CA ALA A 138 6.65 10.08 -10.22
C ALA A 138 6.59 10.72 -11.61
N VAL A 139 5.53 11.47 -11.89
CA VAL A 139 5.28 12.14 -13.19
C VAL A 139 4.85 13.58 -13.00
N SER A 140 5.25 14.46 -13.92
CA SER A 140 4.76 15.85 -13.97
C SER A 140 4.10 16.14 -15.31
N ALA A 141 3.00 16.88 -15.29
CA ALA A 141 2.30 17.30 -16.48
C ALA A 141 3.12 18.32 -17.28
N GLU A 142 3.12 18.20 -18.61
CA GLU A 142 3.83 19.10 -19.51
C GLU A 142 3.02 20.38 -19.80
N ASP A 143 1.69 20.32 -19.65
CA ASP A 143 0.75 21.41 -19.92
C ASP A 143 0.73 22.49 -18.82
N GLY A 144 1.38 22.25 -17.68
CA GLY A 144 1.33 23.13 -16.51
C GLY A 144 -0.04 23.16 -15.83
N GLY A 145 -0.93 22.24 -16.16
CA GLY A 145 -2.24 22.08 -15.53
C GLY A 145 -2.15 21.70 -14.05
N ASN A 146 -3.23 21.94 -13.32
CA ASN A 146 -3.32 21.49 -11.93
C ASN A 146 -3.85 20.06 -11.88
N TRP A 147 -2.93 19.10 -11.87
CA TRP A 147 -3.22 17.67 -11.77
C TRP A 147 -3.21 17.12 -10.35
N LYS A 148 -2.85 17.96 -9.37
CA LYS A 148 -2.83 17.56 -7.97
C LYS A 148 -4.24 17.32 -7.44
N THR A 149 -4.34 16.44 -6.46
CA THR A 149 -5.60 16.19 -5.75
C THR A 149 -6.16 17.48 -5.14
N PRO A 150 -7.45 17.55 -4.77
CA PRO A 150 -8.03 18.70 -4.06
C PRO A 150 -7.29 19.06 -2.76
N ALA A 151 -6.59 18.10 -2.16
CA ALA A 151 -5.74 18.31 -0.98
C ALA A 151 -4.34 18.86 -1.30
N GLY A 152 -4.03 19.13 -2.59
CA GLY A 152 -2.73 19.62 -3.04
C GLY A 152 -1.62 18.57 -3.09
N LYS A 153 -1.94 17.29 -2.93
CA LYS A 153 -1.00 16.18 -3.02
C LYS A 153 -0.89 15.65 -4.46
N PRO A 154 0.22 14.99 -4.82
CA PRO A 154 0.29 14.23 -6.05
C PRO A 154 -0.85 13.20 -6.13
N PHE A 155 -1.46 13.03 -7.31
CA PHE A 155 -2.38 11.92 -7.53
C PHE A 155 -1.62 10.58 -7.51
N THR A 156 -2.30 9.48 -7.21
CA THR A 156 -1.72 8.13 -7.27
C THR A 156 -2.59 7.23 -8.13
N SER A 157 -1.96 6.40 -8.97
CA SER A 157 -2.66 5.47 -9.85
C SER A 157 -1.89 4.17 -9.95
N ASP A 158 -2.55 3.04 -9.73
CA ASP A 158 -2.04 1.69 -9.94
C ASP A 158 -2.13 1.21 -11.39
N LEU A 159 -2.78 2.00 -12.23
CA LEU A 159 -2.90 1.70 -13.65
C LEU A 159 -1.51 1.62 -14.31
N SER A 160 -1.35 0.65 -15.21
CA SER A 160 -0.19 0.59 -16.10
C SER A 160 -0.08 1.86 -16.92
N GLY A 161 1.08 2.16 -17.49
CA GLY A 161 1.24 3.31 -18.39
C GLY A 161 0.27 3.26 -19.58
N GLN A 162 -0.11 2.06 -20.04
CA GLN A 162 -1.10 1.87 -21.10
C GLN A 162 -2.51 2.25 -20.64
N ASP A 163 -2.91 1.75 -19.48
CA ASP A 163 -4.25 2.00 -18.94
C ASP A 163 -4.39 3.47 -18.50
N PHE A 164 -3.33 4.05 -17.95
CA PHE A 164 -3.26 5.49 -17.64
C PHE A 164 -3.46 6.35 -18.88
N TRP A 165 -2.74 6.08 -19.97
CA TRP A 165 -2.93 6.77 -21.25
C TRP A 165 -4.35 6.61 -21.77
N THR A 166 -4.89 5.38 -21.73
CA THR A 166 -6.26 5.07 -22.18
C THR A 166 -7.31 5.81 -21.35
N LEU A 167 -7.13 5.88 -20.04
CA LEU A 167 -8.01 6.62 -19.13
C LEU A 167 -8.08 8.10 -19.51
N LEU A 168 -6.93 8.73 -19.78
CA LEU A 168 -6.86 10.14 -20.20
C LEU A 168 -7.50 10.35 -21.57
N GLN A 169 -7.32 9.42 -22.53
CA GLN A 169 -7.99 9.48 -23.83
C GLN A 169 -9.52 9.36 -23.72
N ALA A 170 -10.00 8.65 -22.70
CA ALA A 170 -11.43 8.58 -22.39
C ALA A 170 -11.97 9.84 -21.68
N GLY A 171 -11.14 10.84 -21.43
CA GLY A 171 -11.52 12.11 -20.80
C GLY A 171 -11.62 12.05 -19.27
N HIS A 172 -11.00 11.06 -18.65
CA HIS A 172 -10.97 10.91 -17.20
C HIS A 172 -9.56 11.14 -16.65
N ALA A 173 -9.46 11.72 -15.46
CA ALA A 173 -8.20 11.92 -14.74
C ALA A 173 -8.17 11.06 -13.46
N PRO A 174 -7.02 10.47 -13.11
CA PRO A 174 -6.88 9.76 -11.84
C PRO A 174 -6.85 10.75 -10.67
N LEU A 175 -7.53 10.42 -9.59
CA LEU A 175 -7.52 11.19 -8.35
C LEU A 175 -6.66 10.54 -7.27
N GLY A 176 -6.73 9.21 -7.15
CA GLY A 176 -5.96 8.48 -6.16
C GLY A 176 -6.21 6.98 -6.21
N LEU A 177 -5.24 6.22 -5.73
CA LEU A 177 -5.38 4.80 -5.45
C LEU A 177 -6.27 4.62 -4.22
N VAL A 178 -7.34 3.85 -4.36
CA VAL A 178 -8.24 3.49 -3.27
C VAL A 178 -8.20 1.98 -3.03
N MET A 179 -8.25 1.57 -1.78
CA MET A 179 -8.19 0.16 -1.42
C MET A 179 -9.01 -0.13 -0.16
N GLY A 180 -9.84 -1.16 -0.23
CA GLY A 180 -10.51 -1.70 0.95
C GLY A 180 -9.78 -2.92 1.52
N THR A 181 -9.59 -2.97 2.83
CA THR A 181 -8.98 -4.09 3.53
C THR A 181 -9.90 -4.57 4.64
N CYS A 182 -10.03 -5.89 4.78
CA CYS A 182 -10.73 -6.51 5.89
C CYS A 182 -9.96 -7.75 6.35
N VAL A 183 -9.61 -7.80 7.61
CA VAL A 183 -9.06 -9.01 8.24
C VAL A 183 -10.17 -9.69 9.01
N TYR A 184 -10.54 -10.88 8.58
CA TYR A 184 -11.68 -11.61 9.10
C TYR A 184 -11.24 -12.93 9.74
N HIS A 185 -11.68 -13.19 10.97
CA HIS A 185 -11.48 -14.44 11.65
C HIS A 185 -12.68 -15.37 11.39
N VAL A 186 -12.40 -16.58 10.93
CA VAL A 186 -13.42 -17.63 10.75
C VAL A 186 -13.30 -18.62 11.90
N ALA A 187 -14.38 -18.77 12.67
CA ALA A 187 -14.41 -19.74 13.75
C ALA A 187 -14.31 -21.18 13.21
N HIS A 188 -13.51 -21.99 13.88
CA HIS A 188 -13.36 -23.41 13.49
C HIS A 188 -14.67 -24.16 13.63
N GLN A 189 -15.03 -24.91 12.59
CA GLN A 189 -16.12 -25.88 12.68
C GLN A 189 -15.75 -26.98 13.64
N GLY A 190 -16.69 -27.39 14.50
CA GLY A 190 -16.48 -28.45 15.46
C GLY A 190 -16.02 -29.75 14.78
N MET A 191 -15.16 -30.49 15.45
CA MET A 191 -14.51 -31.74 15.00
C MET A 191 -15.52 -32.76 14.40
N PHE A 192 -16.76 -32.78 14.89
CA PHE A 192 -17.85 -33.65 14.40
C PHE A 192 -18.36 -33.29 13.01
N GLN A 193 -18.38 -32.00 12.63
CA GLN A 193 -18.75 -31.58 11.27
C GLN A 193 -17.63 -31.89 10.27
N ALA A 194 -16.38 -31.80 10.69
CA ALA A 194 -15.23 -32.14 9.85
C ALA A 194 -15.18 -33.63 9.52
N MET A 195 -15.52 -34.51 10.47
CA MET A 195 -15.60 -35.96 10.25
C MET A 195 -16.73 -36.40 9.29
N GLY A 196 -17.86 -35.70 9.28
CA GLY A 196 -18.99 -35.98 8.37
C GLY A 196 -18.70 -35.63 6.90
N ASN A 197 -17.64 -34.91 6.59
CA ASN A 197 -17.31 -34.46 5.23
C ASN A 197 -16.12 -35.21 4.61
N ILE A 198 -15.58 -36.23 5.28
CA ILE A 198 -14.44 -37.00 4.77
C ILE A 198 -14.85 -37.73 3.50
N GLY A 199 -14.18 -37.43 2.39
CA GLY A 199 -14.39 -38.06 1.07
C GLY A 199 -15.54 -37.49 0.23
N GLN A 200 -16.16 -36.36 0.62
CA GLN A 200 -17.17 -35.68 -0.17
C GLN A 200 -16.72 -34.32 -0.63
N ASN A 201 -16.93 -33.98 -1.90
CA ASN A 201 -16.78 -32.63 -2.42
C ASN A 201 -18.03 -31.83 -2.00
N LYS A 202 -17.90 -31.00 -0.97
CA LYS A 202 -19.02 -30.23 -0.43
C LYS A 202 -18.57 -28.80 -0.13
N GLU A 203 -19.43 -27.85 -0.47
CA GLU A 203 -19.22 -26.46 -0.08
C GLU A 203 -19.11 -26.32 1.46
N MET A 204 -18.28 -25.41 1.90
CA MET A 204 -18.11 -25.05 3.31
C MET A 204 -18.85 -23.74 3.60
N PRO A 205 -20.16 -23.76 3.91
CA PRO A 205 -21.01 -22.56 3.95
C PRO A 205 -20.49 -21.47 4.88
N ASN A 206 -19.96 -21.85 6.04
CA ASN A 206 -19.43 -20.89 7.03
C ASN A 206 -18.21 -20.11 6.50
N PHE A 207 -17.34 -20.78 5.73
CA PHE A 207 -16.20 -20.11 5.10
C PHE A 207 -16.63 -19.25 3.93
N THR A 208 -17.57 -19.74 3.11
CA THR A 208 -18.14 -18.96 2.01
C THR A 208 -18.80 -17.70 2.54
N GLN A 209 -19.65 -17.82 3.56
CA GLN A 209 -20.33 -16.66 4.16
C GLN A 209 -19.32 -15.67 4.74
N ALA A 210 -18.34 -16.13 5.52
CA ALA A 210 -17.30 -15.27 6.10
C ALA A 210 -16.48 -14.53 5.02
N LEU A 211 -16.17 -15.20 3.91
CA LEU A 211 -15.47 -14.60 2.78
C LEU A 211 -16.32 -13.52 2.10
N TYR A 212 -17.63 -13.76 1.91
CA TYR A 212 -18.54 -12.74 1.37
C TYR A 212 -18.65 -11.54 2.30
N GLU A 213 -18.84 -11.73 3.59
CA GLU A 213 -18.88 -10.63 4.59
C GLU A 213 -17.58 -9.81 4.57
N ALA A 214 -16.42 -10.48 4.52
CA ALA A 214 -15.13 -9.80 4.45
C ALA A 214 -14.97 -8.98 3.15
N ARG A 215 -15.42 -9.53 2.02
CA ARG A 215 -15.40 -8.83 0.72
C ARG A 215 -16.31 -7.61 0.70
N GLU A 216 -17.54 -7.75 1.18
CA GLU A 216 -18.48 -6.62 1.24
C GLU A 216 -17.93 -5.49 2.11
N LEU A 217 -17.37 -5.80 3.27
CA LEU A 217 -16.72 -4.81 4.14
C LEU A 217 -15.52 -4.13 3.45
N ALA A 218 -14.72 -4.89 2.71
CA ALA A 218 -13.59 -4.33 1.95
C ALA A 218 -14.10 -3.43 0.81
N MET A 219 -15.10 -3.88 0.04
CA MET A 219 -15.70 -3.09 -1.05
C MET A 219 -16.33 -1.79 -0.54
N GLU A 220 -17.08 -1.84 0.56
CA GLU A 220 -17.68 -0.65 1.19
C GLU A 220 -16.59 0.37 1.54
N ARG A 221 -15.50 -0.07 2.17
CA ARG A 221 -14.39 0.81 2.56
C ARG A 221 -13.69 1.43 1.35
N MET A 222 -13.43 0.65 0.30
CA MET A 222 -12.84 1.16 -0.94
C MET A 222 -13.74 2.22 -1.58
N GLN A 223 -15.06 1.98 -1.63
CA GLN A 223 -16.03 2.95 -2.14
C GLN A 223 -16.07 4.21 -1.28
N ASP A 224 -15.94 4.09 0.04
CA ASP A 224 -15.92 5.23 0.95
C ASP A 224 -14.62 6.05 0.80
N GLU A 225 -13.48 5.42 0.54
CA GLU A 225 -12.26 6.12 0.17
C GLU A 225 -12.44 6.91 -1.15
N ALA A 226 -13.02 6.28 -2.18
CA ALA A 226 -13.32 6.94 -3.45
C ALA A 226 -14.24 8.15 -3.29
N LYS A 227 -15.30 8.03 -2.49
CA LYS A 227 -16.19 9.17 -2.18
C LYS A 227 -15.46 10.32 -1.49
N LYS A 228 -14.53 10.01 -0.56
CA LYS A 228 -13.75 11.04 0.15
C LYS A 228 -12.85 11.86 -0.76
N VAL A 229 -12.29 11.24 -1.80
CA VAL A 229 -11.49 11.95 -2.81
C VAL A 229 -12.33 12.59 -3.91
N GLY A 230 -13.66 12.43 -3.87
CA GLY A 230 -14.58 12.99 -4.86
C GLY A 230 -14.57 12.26 -6.21
N ALA A 231 -14.21 10.98 -6.22
CA ALA A 231 -14.17 10.18 -7.45
C ALA A 231 -15.59 9.88 -7.97
N GLU A 232 -15.76 9.91 -9.29
CA GLU A 232 -16.99 9.52 -9.98
C GLU A 232 -17.07 8.00 -10.23
N GLY A 233 -15.94 7.30 -10.20
CA GLY A 233 -15.86 5.87 -10.43
C GLY A 233 -14.54 5.27 -9.96
N ILE A 234 -14.48 3.95 -9.92
CA ILE A 234 -13.29 3.16 -9.60
C ILE A 234 -13.05 2.23 -10.78
N VAL A 235 -11.83 2.17 -11.28
CA VAL A 235 -11.39 1.29 -12.37
C VAL A 235 -10.20 0.46 -11.92
N GLY A 236 -9.95 -0.68 -12.55
CA GLY A 236 -8.81 -1.53 -12.21
C GLY A 236 -8.98 -2.40 -10.95
N VAL A 237 -10.23 -2.67 -10.52
CA VAL A 237 -10.53 -3.49 -9.32
C VAL A 237 -10.33 -4.98 -9.62
#